data_1fcae1f18a14dcfdae73317700291118
#
_entry.id   1fcae1f18a14dcfdae73317700291118
#
_cell.length_a   1.000
_cell.length_b   1.000
_cell.length_c   1.000
_cell.angle_alpha   90.00
_cell.angle_beta   90.00
_cell.angle_gamma   90.00
#
_symmetry.space_group_name_H-M   'P 1'
#
loop_
_entity.id
_entity.type
_entity.pdbx_description
1 polymer ?
#
loop_
_entity_poly.entity_id
_entity_poly.type
_entity_poly.pdbx_seq_one_letter_code
_entity_poly.pdbx_strand_id
1 'polypeptide(L)'
;MSREKVYDLEERTYQFARDCRFLVRLLPKTTSNLEDAKQLVKSSGSVGANYIEANEKLGNKDLVMRLKIARKEVKEAGYWLRLLKDCNGKYAEHIEALLGEAAELRKIFSAIVKRTETT
;
A
#
# COMPACT_ATOMS: atom_id res chain seq x y z
N MET A 1 3.61 -9.89 -17.35
CA MET A 1 5.01 -9.58 -17.62
C MET A 1 5.53 -8.58 -16.63
N SER A 2 6.73 -8.82 -16.10
CA SER A 2 7.31 -7.97 -15.06
C SER A 2 7.46 -6.51 -15.51
N ARG A 3 7.77 -6.32 -16.77
CA ARG A 3 7.93 -5.01 -17.37
C ARG A 3 6.65 -4.18 -17.29
N GLU A 4 5.52 -4.81 -17.59
CA GLU A 4 4.22 -4.16 -17.50
C GLU A 4 3.89 -3.79 -16.05
N LYS A 5 4.22 -4.68 -15.11
CA LYS A 5 3.98 -4.41 -13.69
C LYS A 5 4.72 -3.17 -13.22
N VAL A 6 5.95 -2.95 -13.70
CA VAL A 6 6.72 -1.78 -13.32
C VAL A 6 6.08 -0.49 -13.84
N TYR A 7 5.62 -0.51 -15.10
CA TYR A 7 4.99 0.67 -15.70
C TYR A 7 3.59 0.91 -15.17
N ASP A 8 2.95 -0.14 -14.62
CA ASP A 8 1.59 -0.05 -14.10
C ASP A 8 1.56 0.21 -12.60
N LEU A 9 2.62 0.74 -12.04
CA LEU A 9 2.69 0.94 -10.60
C LEU A 9 1.62 1.90 -10.09
N GLU A 10 1.29 2.92 -10.88
CA GLU A 10 0.21 3.84 -10.52
C GLU A 10 -1.13 3.09 -10.44
N GLU A 11 -1.43 2.28 -11.44
CA GLU A 11 -2.66 1.48 -11.44
C GLU A 11 -2.61 0.42 -10.34
N ARG A 12 -1.47 -0.19 -10.12
CA ARG A 12 -1.31 -1.24 -9.12
C ARG A 12 -1.53 -0.71 -7.70
N THR A 13 -1.01 0.49 -7.40
CA THR A 13 -1.24 1.11 -6.09
C THR A 13 -2.69 1.55 -5.93
N TYR A 14 -3.32 1.98 -7.02
CA TYR A 14 -4.73 2.31 -7.01
C TYR A 14 -5.57 1.07 -6.67
N GLN A 15 -5.29 -0.06 -7.34
CA GLN A 15 -6.03 -1.30 -7.09
C GLN A 15 -5.85 -1.79 -5.66
N PHE A 16 -4.64 -1.64 -5.11
CA PHE A 16 -4.39 -2.01 -3.72
C PHE A 16 -5.30 -1.22 -2.77
N ALA A 17 -5.37 0.09 -2.95
CA ALA A 17 -6.22 0.95 -2.11
C ALA A 17 -7.69 0.59 -2.28
N ARG A 18 -8.12 0.35 -3.52
CA ARG A 18 -9.50 -0.04 -3.83
C ARG A 18 -9.86 -1.37 -3.15
N ASP A 19 -8.96 -2.35 -3.27
CA ASP A 19 -9.22 -3.68 -2.73
C ASP A 19 -9.24 -3.67 -1.22
N CYS A 20 -8.45 -2.81 -0.58
CA CYS A 20 -8.55 -2.60 0.87
C CYS A 20 -9.94 -2.08 1.25
N ARG A 21 -10.51 -1.18 0.45
CA ARG A 21 -11.86 -0.66 0.69
C ARG A 21 -12.93 -1.73 0.51
N PHE A 22 -12.75 -2.59 -0.48
CA PHE A 22 -13.68 -3.72 -0.67
C PHE A 22 -13.63 -4.66 0.54
N LEU A 23 -12.44 -4.94 1.04
CA LEU A 23 -12.29 -5.75 2.25
C LEU A 23 -13.04 -5.10 3.43
N VAL A 24 -12.81 -3.82 3.65
CA VAL A 24 -13.41 -3.11 4.79
C VAL A 24 -14.95 -3.22 4.77
N ARG A 25 -15.55 -3.21 3.58
CA ARG A 25 -17.01 -3.34 3.44
C ARG A 25 -17.53 -4.70 3.90
N LEU A 26 -16.68 -5.72 3.86
CA LEU A 26 -17.08 -7.07 4.26
C LEU A 26 -17.00 -7.32 5.76
N LEU A 27 -16.19 -6.53 6.47
CA LEU A 27 -15.88 -6.80 7.86
C LEU A 27 -17.05 -6.42 8.78
N PRO A 28 -17.27 -7.21 9.86
CA PRO A 28 -18.24 -6.82 10.89
C PRO A 28 -17.90 -5.46 11.48
N LYS A 29 -18.92 -4.72 11.91
CA LYS A 29 -18.75 -3.35 12.43
C LYS A 29 -18.46 -3.35 13.92
N THR A 30 -17.44 -4.08 14.35
CA THR A 30 -16.97 -4.04 15.74
C THR A 30 -16.17 -2.78 15.98
N THR A 31 -15.96 -2.41 17.23
CA THR A 31 -15.19 -1.22 17.57
C THR A 31 -13.78 -1.29 16.98
N SER A 32 -13.07 -2.40 17.17
CA SER A 32 -11.71 -2.52 16.66
C SER A 32 -11.66 -2.51 15.14
N ASN A 33 -12.61 -3.20 14.48
CA ASN A 33 -12.65 -3.20 13.02
C ASN A 33 -12.88 -1.80 12.46
N LEU A 34 -13.75 -1.03 13.08
CA LEU A 34 -14.03 0.33 12.62
C LEU A 34 -12.78 1.21 12.72
N GLU A 35 -12.06 1.10 13.83
CA GLU A 35 -10.84 1.90 14.04
C GLU A 35 -9.72 1.47 13.09
N ASP A 36 -9.47 0.16 13.01
CA ASP A 36 -8.40 -0.36 12.16
C ASP A 36 -8.70 -0.14 10.68
N ALA A 37 -9.96 -0.29 10.29
CA ALA A 37 -10.37 -0.05 8.90
C ALA A 37 -10.14 1.41 8.50
N LYS A 38 -10.41 2.34 9.41
CA LYS A 38 -10.18 3.76 9.15
C LYS A 38 -8.71 4.03 8.85
N GLN A 39 -7.83 3.43 9.65
CA GLN A 39 -6.39 3.58 9.44
C GLN A 39 -5.94 2.91 8.14
N LEU A 40 -6.48 1.73 7.84
CA LEU A 40 -6.14 1.02 6.60
C LEU A 40 -6.56 1.83 5.37
N VAL A 41 -7.76 2.37 5.38
CA VAL A 41 -8.26 3.19 4.26
C VAL A 41 -7.32 4.38 4.04
N LYS A 42 -6.93 5.04 5.11
CA LYS A 42 -6.04 6.20 5.05
C LYS A 42 -4.66 5.82 4.52
N SER A 43 -4.02 4.82 5.12
CA SER A 43 -2.66 4.45 4.73
C SER A 43 -2.61 3.85 3.32
N SER A 44 -3.56 2.97 2.97
CA SER A 44 -3.56 2.37 1.65
C SER A 44 -3.76 3.40 0.54
N GLY A 45 -4.60 4.42 0.80
CA GLY A 45 -4.79 5.50 -0.17
C GLY A 45 -3.57 6.38 -0.33
N SER A 46 -2.81 6.58 0.75
CA SER A 46 -1.60 7.40 0.72
C SER A 46 -0.48 6.79 -0.09
N VAL A 47 -0.46 5.46 -0.27
CA VAL A 47 0.57 4.80 -1.08
C VAL A 47 0.56 5.35 -2.51
N GLY A 48 -0.57 5.22 -3.18
CA GLY A 48 -0.70 5.67 -4.56
C GLY A 48 -0.62 7.17 -4.70
N ALA A 49 -1.21 7.90 -3.74
CA ALA A 49 -1.18 9.36 -3.76
C ALA A 49 0.25 9.89 -3.75
N ASN A 50 1.12 9.31 -2.92
CA ASN A 50 2.52 9.73 -2.87
C ASN A 50 3.30 9.28 -4.11
N TYR A 51 2.96 8.12 -4.66
CA TYR A 51 3.59 7.68 -5.89
C TYR A 51 3.24 8.60 -7.06
N ILE A 52 1.99 9.05 -7.14
CA ILE A 52 1.55 10.01 -8.17
C ILE A 52 2.36 11.30 -8.05
N GLU A 53 2.54 11.80 -6.82
CA GLU A 53 3.36 13.00 -6.58
C GLU A 53 4.81 12.78 -6.99
N ALA A 54 5.34 11.59 -6.72
CA ALA A 54 6.70 11.25 -7.13
C ALA A 54 6.88 11.35 -8.65
N ASN A 55 5.85 10.97 -9.39
CA ASN A 55 5.89 10.99 -10.86
C ASN A 55 5.86 12.39 -11.46
N GLU A 56 5.56 13.42 -10.67
CA GLU A 56 5.62 14.80 -11.13
C GLU A 56 7.06 15.29 -11.37
N LYS A 57 8.03 14.56 -10.81
CA LYS A 57 9.46 14.76 -11.10
C LYS A 57 9.95 16.19 -10.86
N LEU A 58 9.68 16.69 -9.66
CA LEU A 58 10.15 18.02 -9.26
C LEU A 58 11.63 18.02 -8.88
N GLY A 59 12.32 16.89 -9.11
CA GLY A 59 13.74 16.72 -8.82
C GLY A 59 13.97 15.44 -8.05
N ASN A 60 15.24 14.98 -8.03
CA ASN A 60 15.57 13.70 -7.40
C ASN A 60 15.28 13.65 -5.91
N LYS A 61 15.50 14.76 -5.20
CA LYS A 61 15.22 14.79 -3.76
C LYS A 61 13.74 14.62 -3.48
N ASP A 62 12.91 15.29 -4.24
CA ASP A 62 11.46 15.17 -4.09
C ASP A 62 11.01 13.76 -4.45
N LEU A 63 11.52 13.21 -5.55
CA LEU A 63 11.20 11.86 -5.99
C LEU A 63 11.53 10.84 -4.90
N VAL A 64 12.75 10.88 -4.35
CA VAL A 64 13.18 9.95 -3.31
C VAL A 64 12.32 10.11 -2.07
N MET A 65 12.05 11.34 -1.66
CA MET A 65 11.22 11.60 -0.48
C MET A 65 9.81 11.00 -0.64
N ARG A 66 9.18 11.25 -1.79
CA ARG A 66 7.83 10.75 -2.05
C ARG A 66 7.78 9.23 -2.10
N LEU A 67 8.81 8.61 -2.69
CA LEU A 67 8.90 7.15 -2.74
C LEU A 67 9.09 6.55 -1.36
N LYS A 68 9.88 7.20 -0.50
CA LYS A 68 10.07 6.76 0.88
C LYS A 68 8.77 6.87 1.68
N ILE A 69 8.00 7.93 1.45
CA ILE A 69 6.69 8.07 2.10
C ILE A 69 5.75 6.96 1.62
N ALA A 70 5.70 6.71 0.31
CA ALA A 70 4.86 5.64 -0.22
C ALA A 70 5.23 4.29 0.41
N ARG A 71 6.54 4.01 0.52
CA ARG A 71 7.03 2.78 1.16
C ARG A 71 6.61 2.70 2.62
N LYS A 72 6.71 3.81 3.34
CA LYS A 72 6.28 3.88 4.73
C LYS A 72 4.79 3.58 4.86
N GLU A 73 3.98 4.17 3.97
CA GLU A 73 2.54 3.99 4.01
C GLU A 73 2.11 2.56 3.70
N VAL A 74 2.79 1.90 2.76
CA VAL A 74 2.43 0.51 2.47
C VAL A 74 2.82 -0.41 3.63
N LYS A 75 3.92 -0.11 4.31
CA LYS A 75 4.31 -0.85 5.52
C LYS A 75 3.26 -0.67 6.62
N GLU A 76 2.78 0.55 6.80
CA GLU A 76 1.75 0.85 7.78
C GLU A 76 0.43 0.14 7.43
N ALA A 77 0.04 0.15 6.15
CA ALA A 77 -1.14 -0.58 5.71
C ALA A 77 -1.03 -2.06 6.06
N GLY A 78 0.17 -2.64 5.90
CA GLY A 78 0.41 -4.02 6.27
C GLY A 78 0.18 -4.29 7.74
N TYR A 79 0.53 -3.36 8.60
CA TYR A 79 0.27 -3.47 10.03
C TYR A 79 -1.22 -3.55 10.32
N TRP A 80 -2.01 -2.67 9.72
CA TRP A 80 -3.47 -2.69 9.93
C TRP A 80 -4.10 -3.94 9.36
N LEU A 81 -3.61 -4.41 8.20
CA LEU A 81 -4.08 -5.65 7.61
C LEU A 81 -3.81 -6.86 8.54
N ARG A 82 -2.64 -6.88 9.20
CA ARG A 82 -2.33 -7.95 10.14
C ARG A 82 -3.31 -7.98 11.31
N LEU A 83 -3.59 -6.81 11.89
CA LEU A 83 -4.55 -6.73 12.99
C LEU A 83 -5.93 -7.22 12.54
N LEU A 84 -6.38 -6.75 11.39
CA LEU A 84 -7.68 -7.15 10.86
C LEU A 84 -7.72 -8.66 10.57
N LYS A 85 -6.63 -9.22 10.08
CA LYS A 85 -6.55 -10.65 9.80
C LYS A 85 -6.72 -11.48 11.07
N ASP A 86 -5.97 -11.12 12.12
CA ASP A 86 -6.02 -11.87 13.37
C ASP A 86 -7.36 -11.75 14.07
N CYS A 87 -8.02 -10.60 13.91
CA CYS A 87 -9.32 -10.36 14.55
C CYS A 87 -10.51 -10.82 13.72
N ASN A 88 -10.30 -11.22 12.47
CA ASN A 88 -11.38 -11.61 11.55
C ASN A 88 -10.99 -12.86 10.78
N GLY A 89 -10.84 -13.97 11.48
CA GLY A 89 -10.39 -15.23 10.91
C GLY A 89 -11.15 -15.69 9.67
N LYS A 90 -12.45 -15.37 9.60
CA LYS A 90 -13.27 -15.71 8.44
C LYS A 90 -12.73 -15.11 7.14
N TYR A 91 -12.07 -13.95 7.23
CA TYR A 91 -11.55 -13.23 6.07
C TYR A 91 -10.04 -13.33 5.95
N ALA A 92 -9.40 -14.23 6.71
CA ALA A 92 -7.94 -14.33 6.77
C ALA A 92 -7.30 -14.54 5.39
N GLU A 93 -7.89 -15.39 4.57
CA GLU A 93 -7.37 -15.70 3.24
C GLU A 93 -7.40 -14.47 2.33
N HIS A 94 -8.51 -13.76 2.36
CA HIS A 94 -8.68 -12.53 1.59
C HIS A 94 -7.64 -11.48 2.02
N ILE A 95 -7.45 -11.34 3.34
CA ILE A 95 -6.51 -10.36 3.89
C ILE A 95 -5.07 -10.78 3.57
N GLU A 96 -4.78 -12.07 3.59
CA GLU A 96 -3.44 -12.59 3.27
C GLU A 96 -3.03 -12.18 1.85
N ALA A 97 -3.95 -12.21 0.91
CA ALA A 97 -3.68 -11.78 -0.46
C ALA A 97 -3.28 -10.31 -0.49
N LEU A 98 -3.95 -9.46 0.28
CA LEU A 98 -3.60 -8.04 0.37
C LEU A 98 -2.26 -7.83 1.06
N LEU A 99 -1.96 -8.63 2.08
CA LEU A 99 -0.66 -8.59 2.74
C LEU A 99 0.47 -8.94 1.76
N GLY A 100 0.23 -9.93 0.90
CA GLY A 100 1.18 -10.30 -0.14
C GLY A 100 1.45 -9.15 -1.09
N GLU A 101 0.39 -8.45 -1.51
CA GLU A 101 0.55 -7.32 -2.41
C GLU A 101 1.27 -6.15 -1.72
N ALA A 102 0.95 -5.89 -0.45
CA ALA A 102 1.65 -4.86 0.31
C ALA A 102 3.16 -5.15 0.38
N ALA A 103 3.53 -6.42 0.61
CA ALA A 103 4.92 -6.82 0.66
C ALA A 103 5.62 -6.61 -0.69
N GLU A 104 4.94 -6.93 -1.79
CA GLU A 104 5.47 -6.73 -3.14
C GLU A 104 5.67 -5.26 -3.45
N LEU A 105 4.69 -4.44 -3.14
CA LEU A 105 4.78 -2.99 -3.37
C LEU A 105 5.94 -2.39 -2.57
N ARG A 106 6.12 -2.83 -1.32
CA ARG A 106 7.20 -2.35 -0.48
C ARG A 106 8.56 -2.67 -1.09
N LYS A 107 8.73 -3.88 -1.62
CA LYS A 107 9.97 -4.28 -2.30
C LYS A 107 10.23 -3.43 -3.53
N ILE A 108 9.19 -3.17 -4.30
CA ILE A 108 9.31 -2.36 -5.52
C ILE A 108 9.76 -0.94 -5.17
N PHE A 109 9.12 -0.32 -4.18
CA PHE A 109 9.51 1.03 -3.74
C PHE A 109 10.93 1.05 -3.22
N SER A 110 11.33 0.04 -2.44
CA SER A 110 12.70 -0.03 -1.92
C SER A 110 13.72 -0.12 -3.06
N ALA A 111 13.42 -0.90 -4.09
CA ALA A 111 14.31 -1.03 -5.24
C ALA A 111 14.44 0.29 -6.00
N ILE A 112 13.32 1.00 -6.19
CA ILE A 112 13.35 2.28 -6.90
C ILE A 112 14.13 3.32 -6.10
N VAL A 113 13.88 3.39 -4.79
CA VAL A 113 14.60 4.32 -3.90
C VAL A 113 16.10 4.07 -3.99
N LYS A 114 16.52 2.82 -3.89
CA LYS A 114 17.93 2.46 -3.95
C LYS A 114 18.57 2.89 -5.27
N ARG A 115 17.92 2.62 -6.40
CA ARG A 115 18.44 3.02 -7.71
C ARG A 115 18.54 4.54 -7.83
N THR A 116 17.51 5.24 -7.37
CA THR A 116 17.45 6.70 -7.49
C THR A 116 18.50 7.37 -6.62
N GLU A 117 18.74 6.84 -5.42
CA GLU A 117 19.74 7.40 -4.50
C GLU A 117 21.17 7.20 -4.98
N THR A 118 21.42 6.18 -5.79
CA THR A 118 22.78 5.91 -6.28
C THR A 118 23.12 6.66 -7.56
N THR A 119 22.18 7.37 -8.14
CA THR A 119 22.43 8.22 -9.30
C THR A 119 22.55 9.67 -8.87
#